data_648fdbb005ca9238c4c2654948a48a99
#
_entry.id   648fdbb005ca9238c4c2654948a48a99
#
_cell.length_a   1.000
_cell.length_b   1.000
_cell.length_c   1.000
_cell.angle_alpha   90.00
_cell.angle_beta   90.00
_cell.angle_gamma   90.00
#
_symmetry.space_group_name_H-M   'P 1'
#
loop_
_entity.id
_entity.type
_entity.pdbx_description
1 polymer ?
#
loop_
_entity_poly.entity_id
_entity_poly.type
_entity_poly.pdbx_seq_one_letter_code
_entity_poly.pdbx_strand_id
1 'polypeptide(L)' 'MNVQLPNPLPANHPVPGEPIANGAMVMCVSSTHLLAISPTGAFAIWVFRVSEECLTTMNGEYFQDLDEAVAAWKKIT' A
#
# COMPACT_ATOMS: atom_id res chain seq x y z
N MET A 1 -7.36 15.59 28.16
CA MET A 1 -6.59 16.34 27.17
C MET A 1 -6.68 15.67 25.82
N ASN A 2 -6.84 16.46 24.81
CA ASN A 2 -6.93 15.95 23.47
C ASN A 2 -5.55 15.98 22.83
N VAL A 3 -4.99 14.81 22.53
CA VAL A 3 -3.73 14.74 21.82
C VAL A 3 -4.01 14.69 20.34
N GLN A 4 -3.63 15.74 19.66
CA GLN A 4 -3.83 15.87 18.24
C GLN A 4 -2.57 15.45 17.51
N LEU A 5 -2.66 14.48 16.63
CA LEU A 5 -1.55 14.14 15.76
C LEU A 5 -1.32 15.27 14.77
N PRO A 6 -0.07 15.71 14.58
CA PRO A 6 0.19 16.88 13.75
C PRO A 6 -0.21 16.72 12.30
N ASN A 7 -0.15 15.54 11.76
CA ASN A 7 -0.46 15.30 10.35
C ASN A 7 -1.30 14.04 10.20
N PRO A 8 -2.61 14.12 10.51
CA PRO A 8 -3.44 12.93 10.35
C PRO A 8 -3.49 12.51 8.89
N LEU A 9 -3.40 11.22 8.66
CA LEU A 9 -3.50 10.67 7.32
C LEU A 9 -4.91 10.88 6.77
N PRO A 10 -5.04 11.11 5.45
CA PRO A 10 -6.37 11.12 4.82
C PRO A 10 -7.10 9.81 5.09
N ALA A 11 -8.43 9.87 5.09
CA ALA A 11 -9.26 8.72 5.44
C ALA A 11 -8.99 7.50 4.53
N ASN A 12 -8.57 7.74 3.29
CA ASN A 12 -8.34 6.66 2.33
C ASN A 12 -6.87 6.31 2.15
N HIS A 13 -6.00 6.84 3.00
CA HIS A 13 -4.57 6.54 2.91
C HIS A 13 -4.33 5.08 3.28
N PRO A 14 -3.52 4.34 2.48
CA PRO A 14 -3.23 2.96 2.82
C PRO A 14 -2.43 2.88 4.13
N VAL A 15 -2.76 1.88 4.94
CA VAL A 15 -2.14 1.68 6.25
C VAL A 15 -1.60 0.26 6.32
N PRO A 16 -0.30 0.06 6.65
CA PRO A 16 0.23 -1.28 6.81
C PRO A 16 -0.59 -2.10 7.81
N GLY A 17 -0.92 -3.33 7.43
CA GLY A 17 -1.73 -4.22 8.24
C GLY A 17 -3.22 -4.13 7.99
N GLU A 18 -3.67 -3.23 7.12
CA GLU A 18 -5.08 -3.09 6.80
C GLU A 18 -5.36 -3.41 5.34
N PRO A 19 -6.56 -3.91 5.02
CA PRO A 19 -6.92 -4.22 3.64
C PRO A 19 -7.30 -2.96 2.88
N ILE A 20 -7.13 -3.01 1.56
CA ILE A 20 -7.66 -2.01 0.64
C ILE A 20 -8.89 -2.59 -0.09
N ALA A 21 -9.54 -1.76 -0.90
CA ALA A 21 -10.85 -2.09 -1.47
C ALA A 21 -10.88 -3.39 -2.29
N ASN A 22 -9.76 -3.75 -2.94
CA ASN A 22 -9.70 -4.99 -3.72
C ASN A 22 -9.41 -6.24 -2.89
N GLY A 23 -9.34 -6.11 -1.57
CA GLY A 23 -9.09 -7.23 -0.67
C GLY A 23 -7.62 -7.50 -0.38
N ALA A 24 -6.71 -6.78 -1.01
CA ALA A 24 -5.29 -6.95 -0.73
C ALA A 24 -4.93 -6.35 0.63
N MET A 25 -4.02 -7.02 1.34
CA MET A 25 -3.54 -6.56 2.65
C MET A 25 -2.27 -5.75 2.46
N VAL A 26 -2.28 -4.50 2.92
CA VAL A 26 -1.12 -3.61 2.79
C VAL A 26 0.00 -4.09 3.72
N MET A 27 1.20 -4.19 3.18
CA MET A 27 2.39 -4.57 3.96
C MET A 27 3.29 -3.38 4.23
N CYS A 28 3.55 -2.57 3.20
CA CYS A 28 4.43 -1.41 3.29
C CYS A 28 3.87 -0.27 2.46
N VAL A 29 4.18 0.95 2.85
CA VAL A 29 3.73 2.15 2.13
C VAL A 29 4.88 3.13 2.05
N SER A 30 5.09 3.71 0.85
CA SER A 30 5.96 4.85 0.67
C SER A 30 5.14 6.07 0.26
N SER A 31 5.77 7.15 -0.11
CA SER A 31 5.04 8.35 -0.56
C SER A 31 4.29 8.15 -1.87
N THR A 32 4.70 7.17 -2.68
CA THR A 32 4.14 6.97 -4.03
C THR A 32 3.65 5.55 -4.29
N HIS A 33 4.15 4.55 -3.56
CA HIS A 33 3.89 3.15 -3.81
C HIS A 33 3.43 2.42 -2.57
N LEU A 34 2.71 1.32 -2.76
CA LEU A 34 2.41 0.40 -1.67
C LEU A 34 2.73 -1.02 -2.11
N LEU A 35 3.14 -1.82 -1.15
CA LEU A 35 3.35 -3.26 -1.32
C LEU A 35 2.25 -3.98 -0.55
N ALA A 36 1.56 -4.88 -1.22
CA ALA A 36 0.45 -5.61 -0.61
C ALA A 36 0.48 -7.08 -1.00
N ILE A 37 -0.15 -7.90 -0.17
CA ILE A 37 -0.41 -9.30 -0.51
C ILE A 37 -1.86 -9.43 -0.93
N SER A 38 -2.09 -10.02 -2.11
CA SER A 38 -3.43 -10.23 -2.62
C SER A 38 -4.12 -11.40 -1.91
N PRO A 39 -5.45 -11.51 -2.02
CA PRO A 39 -6.17 -12.65 -1.43
C PRO A 39 -5.70 -14.00 -1.97
N THR A 40 -5.11 -14.03 -3.16
CA THR A 40 -4.58 -15.26 -3.76
C THR A 40 -3.17 -15.59 -3.31
N GLY A 41 -2.54 -14.73 -2.52
CA GLY A 41 -1.20 -14.94 -2.01
C GLY A 41 -0.08 -14.32 -2.84
N ALA A 42 -0.39 -13.72 -3.97
CA ALA A 42 0.60 -13.01 -4.76
C ALA A 42 0.90 -11.64 -4.15
N PHE A 43 2.14 -11.22 -4.28
CA PHE A 43 2.57 -9.90 -3.80
C PHE A 43 2.45 -8.90 -4.94
N ALA A 44 2.03 -7.68 -4.63
CA ALA A 44 1.85 -6.64 -5.63
C ALA A 44 2.44 -5.33 -5.14
N ILE A 45 3.08 -4.60 -6.04
CA ILE A 45 3.52 -3.23 -5.80
C ILE A 45 2.74 -2.34 -6.75
N TRP A 46 2.00 -1.40 -6.19
CA TRP A 46 1.21 -0.43 -6.96
C TRP A 46 1.67 0.99 -6.66
N VAL A 47 1.60 1.84 -7.67
CA VAL A 47 1.55 3.28 -7.47
C VAL A 47 0.16 3.60 -6.95
N PHE A 48 0.05 4.48 -5.98
CA PHE A 48 -1.26 4.85 -5.47
C PHE A 48 -1.45 6.35 -5.43
N ARG A 49 -2.72 6.74 -5.46
CA ARG A 49 -3.14 8.11 -5.24
C ARG A 49 -4.30 8.12 -4.28
N VAL A 50 -4.31 9.07 -3.38
CA VAL A 50 -5.37 9.22 -2.38
C VAL A 50 -6.14 10.50 -2.70
N SER A 51 -7.46 10.37 -2.76
CA SER A 51 -8.35 11.51 -2.85
C SER A 51 -9.32 11.48 -1.68
N GLU A 52 -10.15 12.51 -1.55
CA GLU A 52 -11.16 12.54 -0.50
C GLU A 52 -12.16 11.40 -0.65
N GLU A 53 -12.36 10.92 -1.86
CA GLU A 53 -13.37 9.91 -2.15
C GLU A 53 -12.83 8.48 -2.13
N CYS A 54 -11.58 8.27 -2.58
CA CYS A 54 -11.09 6.92 -2.71
C CYS A 54 -9.57 6.84 -2.81
N LEU A 55 -9.08 5.61 -2.64
CA LEU A 55 -7.73 5.23 -2.94
C LEU A 55 -7.71 4.60 -4.33
N THR A 56 -6.85 5.08 -5.21
CA THR A 56 -6.66 4.53 -6.54
C THR A 56 -5.30 3.88 -6.65
N THR A 57 -5.23 2.66 -7.16
CA THR A 57 -3.98 1.95 -7.43
C THR A 57 -3.78 1.78 -8.93
N MET A 58 -2.52 1.82 -9.37
CA MET A 58 -2.19 1.71 -10.78
C MET A 58 -0.78 1.15 -10.98
N ASN A 59 -0.47 0.76 -12.22
CA ASN A 59 0.86 0.28 -12.60
C ASN A 59 1.35 -0.87 -11.72
N GLY A 60 0.53 -1.90 -11.57
CA GLY A 60 0.85 -3.03 -10.71
C GLY A 60 1.99 -3.89 -11.25
N GLU A 61 2.90 -4.26 -10.36
CA GLU A 61 3.88 -5.32 -10.59
C GLU A 61 3.59 -6.44 -9.61
N TYR A 62 3.58 -7.67 -10.11
CA TYR A 62 3.16 -8.82 -9.34
C TYR A 62 4.30 -9.81 -9.16
N PHE A 63 4.41 -10.38 -7.97
CA PHE A 63 5.46 -11.30 -7.61
C PHE A 63 4.86 -12.50 -6.89
N GLN A 64 5.40 -13.70 -7.17
CA GLN A 64 4.99 -14.91 -6.47
C GLN A 64 5.81 -15.13 -5.20
N ASP A 65 6.98 -14.51 -5.13
CA ASP A 65 7.96 -14.74 -4.08
C ASP A 65 8.15 -13.45 -3.28
N LEU A 66 8.07 -13.55 -1.97
CA LEU A 66 8.28 -12.42 -1.08
C LEU A 66 9.66 -11.78 -1.27
N ASP A 67 10.69 -12.59 -1.45
CA ASP A 67 12.05 -12.06 -1.62
C ASP A 67 12.17 -11.21 -2.88
N GLU A 68 11.51 -11.62 -3.95
CA GLU A 68 11.48 -10.83 -5.18
C GLU A 68 10.72 -9.52 -4.97
N ALA A 69 9.59 -9.58 -4.27
CA ALA A 69 8.79 -8.41 -3.98
C ALA A 69 9.56 -7.41 -3.12
N VAL A 70 10.25 -7.90 -2.09
CA VAL A 70 11.06 -7.06 -1.20
C VAL A 70 12.21 -6.43 -1.97
N ALA A 71 12.88 -7.19 -2.84
CA ALA A 71 13.98 -6.65 -3.64
C ALA A 71 13.49 -5.53 -4.56
N ALA A 72 12.34 -5.72 -5.20
CA ALA A 72 11.73 -4.69 -6.05
C ALA A 72 11.31 -3.46 -5.23
N TRP A 73 10.77 -3.69 -4.04
CA TRP A 73 10.38 -2.62 -3.13
C TRP A 73 11.58 -1.75 -2.74
N LYS A 74 12.69 -2.37 -2.42
CA LYS A 74 13.91 -1.65 -2.04
C LYS A 74 14.46 -0.78 -3.16
N LYS A 75 14.25 -1.17 -4.40
CA LYS A 75 14.67 -0.35 -5.55
C LYS A 75 13.83 0.90 -5.71
N ILE A 76 12.60 0.85 -5.29
CA ILE A 76 11.67 1.97 -5.39
C ILE A 76 11.86 2.94 -4.22
N THR A 77 12.14 2.42 -3.07
CA THR A 77 12.29 3.20 -1.85
C THR A 77 13.76 3.38 -1.49
#